data_a7746562407f4aaaad7eb420c6456aab
#
_entry.id   a7746562407f4aaaad7eb420c6456aab
#
_cell.length_a   1.000
_cell.length_b   1.000
_cell.length_c   1.000
_cell.angle_alpha   90.00
_cell.angle_beta   90.00
_cell.angle_gamma   90.00
#
_symmetry.space_group_name_H-M   'P 1'
#
loop_
_entity.id
_entity.type
_entity.pdbx_description
1 polymer ?
#
loop_
_entity_poly.entity_id
_entity_poly.type
_entity_poly.pdbx_seq_one_letter_code
_entity_poly.pdbx_strand_id
1 'polypeptide(L)'
;MQHSATGAKPRPLIPAKAGLQRAAAAVAWASSIILAIGAAWSAGLGIATAQQHRVVNVYNWSDYVDPSVLDDFSKKTGIAVRYDTFDSSDTLEAKLLAGQSGYDVVVPTGYFLAREIAAGIFQKLDKSKLSNLVNAWPEITNRLAAYDPGNQYAVNYMWGTTGIGYSVKDVHRILGPAAALDSWDDLFNPDKIKRFKDCGVHFLDSSDDIMPSVLRYLHLDPNSSNPADLERAADALTKIRPYVRKFHSSEYINALATGEICLALGYSGDIKQAQKRAAQAHSGIEIDYTIPNEGAPLWFDNLAIPKDAPHAGEAHELINYLLEPQVAAKNTNFVSYANGDRPSPLIDKAILDDRTIYPDEATMAKLFTIAAHDLRTQRLVNRLWTRMKTGE
;
A
#
# COMPACT_ATOMS: atom_id res chain seq x y z
N MET A 1 -48.91 -4.44 -45.25
CA MET A 1 -48.33 -5.63 -45.88
C MET A 1 -47.85 -6.52 -44.73
N GLN A 2 -48.67 -7.39 -44.27
CA GLN A 2 -48.85 -8.81 -44.60
C GLN A 2 -47.57 -9.61 -44.23
N HIS A 3 -47.76 -10.38 -43.24
CA HIS A 3 -47.94 -11.84 -42.98
C HIS A 3 -46.63 -12.43 -42.49
N SER A 4 -46.55 -13.40 -41.64
CA SER A 4 -47.43 -14.51 -41.26
C SER A 4 -46.94 -15.18 -39.98
N ALA A 5 -47.88 -15.72 -39.21
CA ALA A 5 -47.65 -16.60 -38.05
C ALA A 5 -47.66 -18.06 -38.48
N THR A 6 -46.92 -18.92 -37.76
CA THR A 6 -47.15 -20.39 -37.66
C THR A 6 -46.59 -20.80 -36.31
N GLY A 7 -47.24 -21.36 -35.31
CA GLY A 7 -48.22 -22.38 -35.27
C GLY A 7 -47.58 -23.76 -35.01
N ALA A 8 -47.38 -24.18 -33.71
CA ALA A 8 -47.01 -25.55 -33.35
C ALA A 8 -47.92 -26.09 -32.23
N LYS A 9 -48.57 -27.22 -32.54
CA LYS A 9 -49.59 -27.95 -31.77
C LYS A 9 -49.01 -28.76 -30.60
N PRO A 10 -49.85 -29.07 -29.61
CA PRO A 10 -49.49 -29.91 -28.46
C PRO A 10 -49.64 -31.42 -28.74
N ARG A 11 -48.87 -32.24 -28.04
CA ARG A 11 -48.97 -33.71 -28.03
C ARG A 11 -49.71 -34.23 -26.79
N PRO A 12 -50.42 -35.33 -26.90
CA PRO A 12 -51.38 -35.81 -25.91
C PRO A 12 -50.79 -36.71 -24.82
N LEU A 13 -51.49 -36.73 -23.70
CA LEU A 13 -51.35 -37.62 -22.54
C LEU A 13 -51.85 -39.03 -22.86
N ILE A 14 -51.16 -40.05 -22.35
CA ILE A 14 -51.64 -41.44 -22.29
C ILE A 14 -51.66 -41.90 -20.82
N PRO A 15 -52.75 -42.62 -20.38
CA PRO A 15 -53.00 -42.86 -18.98
C PRO A 15 -52.43 -44.17 -18.43
N ALA A 16 -52.36 -44.22 -17.09
CA ALA A 16 -52.05 -45.41 -16.29
C ALA A 16 -53.13 -46.49 -16.37
N LYS A 17 -52.71 -47.77 -16.30
CA LYS A 17 -53.37 -48.78 -15.41
C LYS A 17 -52.69 -50.15 -15.46
N ALA A 18 -52.53 -50.71 -14.25
CA ALA A 18 -52.76 -52.04 -13.81
C ALA A 18 -51.77 -53.17 -14.05
N GLY A 19 -51.37 -53.79 -12.97
CA GLY A 19 -50.67 -55.07 -12.92
C GLY A 19 -50.24 -55.46 -11.49
N LEU A 20 -51.27 -55.65 -10.58
CA LEU A 20 -51.03 -56.38 -9.33
C LEU A 20 -51.10 -57.90 -9.66
N GLN A 21 -50.22 -58.67 -9.03
CA GLN A 21 -50.38 -60.02 -8.47
C GLN A 21 -49.31 -61.02 -8.87
N ARG A 22 -48.93 -61.75 -7.81
CA ARG A 22 -48.22 -63.06 -7.71
C ARG A 22 -46.65 -62.90 -7.63
N ALA A 23 -45.98 -63.50 -6.64
CA ALA A 23 -46.35 -64.41 -5.60
C ALA A 23 -45.26 -64.43 -4.52
N ALA A 24 -45.69 -64.73 -3.31
CA ALA A 24 -44.84 -65.13 -2.21
C ALA A 24 -44.29 -66.54 -2.48
N ALA A 25 -43.02 -66.76 -2.30
CA ALA A 25 -42.35 -67.99 -1.86
C ALA A 25 -40.80 -67.91 -2.25
N ALA A 26 -39.97 -67.49 -1.29
CA ALA A 26 -38.57 -67.89 -1.17
C ALA A 26 -37.92 -67.07 0.01
N VAL A 27 -38.53 -67.22 1.19
CA VAL A 27 -37.88 -66.89 2.46
C VAL A 27 -37.38 -68.19 3.04
N ALA A 28 -36.07 -68.28 3.19
CA ALA A 28 -35.23 -69.20 3.92
C ALA A 28 -34.12 -69.71 3.00
N TRP A 29 -32.97 -69.08 3.12
CA TRP A 29 -31.59 -69.57 2.85
C TRP A 29 -30.67 -68.40 2.42
N ALA A 30 -30.64 -67.33 3.18
CA ALA A 30 -29.64 -66.26 3.02
C ALA A 30 -29.27 -65.54 4.29
N SER A 31 -29.44 -66.21 5.46
CA SER A 31 -29.16 -65.55 6.76
C SER A 31 -27.80 -65.88 7.35
N SER A 32 -26.89 -66.52 6.65
CA SER A 32 -25.57 -66.94 7.21
C SER A 32 -24.31 -66.44 6.52
N ILE A 33 -24.40 -65.53 5.54
CA ILE A 33 -23.21 -65.03 4.83
C ILE A 33 -23.04 -63.50 5.00
N ILE A 34 -23.94 -62.80 5.71
CA ILE A 34 -23.84 -61.33 5.85
C ILE A 34 -23.07 -60.91 7.11
N LEU A 35 -22.64 -61.81 7.97
CA LEU A 35 -21.91 -61.50 9.23
C LEU A 35 -20.38 -61.56 9.12
N ALA A 36 -19.80 -61.95 7.98
CA ALA A 36 -18.36 -62.05 7.78
C ALA A 36 -17.74 -60.94 6.88
N ILE A 37 -18.57 -60.07 6.27
CA ILE A 37 -18.05 -58.96 5.41
C ILE A 37 -18.13 -57.59 6.09
N GLY A 38 -18.78 -57.53 7.27
CA GLY A 38 -18.94 -56.30 8.05
C GLY A 38 -17.72 -55.85 8.88
N ALA A 39 -16.74 -56.75 9.05
CA ALA A 39 -15.59 -56.52 9.95
C ALA A 39 -14.26 -56.09 9.23
N ALA A 40 -14.26 -56.02 7.89
CA ALA A 40 -13.07 -55.69 7.12
C ALA A 40 -13.11 -54.27 6.48
N TRP A 41 -14.20 -53.52 6.67
CA TRP A 41 -14.32 -52.15 6.10
C TRP A 41 -14.26 -51.02 7.13
N SER A 42 -13.95 -51.30 8.41
CA SER A 42 -13.81 -50.28 9.44
C SER A 42 -12.36 -49.84 9.72
N ALA A 43 -11.41 -50.29 8.91
CA ALA A 43 -9.99 -49.96 9.10
C ALA A 43 -9.41 -49.15 7.89
N GLY A 44 -10.14 -48.19 7.38
CA GLY A 44 -9.62 -47.40 6.24
C GLY A 44 -10.31 -46.07 5.94
N LEU A 45 -11.20 -45.61 6.82
CA LEU A 45 -11.58 -44.20 6.79
C LEU A 45 -10.54 -43.40 7.57
N GLY A 46 -9.34 -43.33 7.02
CA GLY A 46 -8.47 -42.18 7.28
C GLY A 46 -9.30 -40.96 6.94
N ILE A 47 -9.77 -40.24 7.97
CA ILE A 47 -10.26 -38.89 7.82
C ILE A 47 -9.10 -38.12 7.19
N ALA A 48 -9.11 -38.03 5.86
CA ALA A 48 -8.35 -37.00 5.20
C ALA A 48 -8.96 -35.70 5.76
N THR A 49 -8.43 -35.21 6.87
CA THR A 49 -8.60 -33.84 7.27
C THR A 49 -8.16 -33.07 6.05
N ALA A 50 -9.10 -32.52 5.31
CA ALA A 50 -8.82 -31.55 4.28
C ALA A 50 -7.90 -30.54 4.99
N GLN A 51 -6.62 -30.56 4.64
CA GLN A 51 -5.64 -29.66 5.18
C GLN A 51 -6.16 -28.29 4.76
N GLN A 52 -6.77 -27.59 5.73
CA GLN A 52 -7.34 -26.29 5.50
C GLN A 52 -6.17 -25.46 4.99
N HIS A 53 -6.18 -25.12 3.71
CA HIS A 53 -5.11 -24.34 3.10
C HIS A 53 -5.06 -23.01 3.84
N ARG A 54 -4.09 -22.87 4.73
CA ARG A 54 -3.86 -21.62 5.46
C ARG A 54 -3.54 -20.53 4.44
N VAL A 55 -4.18 -19.40 4.56
CA VAL A 55 -4.01 -18.26 3.65
C VAL A 55 -3.96 -16.96 4.44
N VAL A 56 -3.20 -16.00 3.95
CA VAL A 56 -3.22 -14.61 4.41
C VAL A 56 -3.42 -13.68 3.21
N ASN A 57 -4.39 -12.80 3.31
CA ASN A 57 -4.74 -11.84 2.27
C ASN A 57 -4.12 -10.49 2.64
N VAL A 58 -3.26 -9.97 1.80
CA VAL A 58 -2.48 -8.74 2.03
C VAL A 58 -2.94 -7.65 1.05
N TYR A 59 -3.13 -6.43 1.54
CA TYR A 59 -3.37 -5.26 0.71
C TYR A 59 -2.32 -4.20 1.03
N ASN A 60 -1.41 -3.98 0.10
CA ASN A 60 -0.23 -3.14 0.29
C ASN A 60 -0.07 -2.15 -0.86
N TRP A 61 0.83 -1.22 -0.71
CA TRP A 61 1.24 -0.30 -1.77
C TRP A 61 1.87 -1.05 -2.96
N SER A 62 1.74 -0.47 -4.14
CA SER A 62 2.43 -0.96 -5.34
C SER A 62 3.96 -0.85 -5.16
N ASP A 63 4.71 -1.82 -5.69
CA ASP A 63 6.18 -1.84 -5.66
C ASP A 63 6.81 -1.78 -4.24
N TYR A 64 6.17 -2.36 -3.22
CA TYR A 64 6.49 -2.10 -1.80
C TYR A 64 6.87 -3.35 -0.99
N VAL A 65 7.19 -4.44 -1.65
CA VAL A 65 7.70 -5.69 -1.06
C VAL A 65 8.60 -6.42 -2.05
N ASP A 66 9.64 -7.07 -1.58
CA ASP A 66 10.37 -8.06 -2.38
C ASP A 66 9.50 -9.32 -2.55
N PRO A 67 9.08 -9.68 -3.77
CA PRO A 67 8.23 -10.85 -4.00
C PRO A 67 8.80 -12.14 -3.41
N SER A 68 10.13 -12.28 -3.38
CA SER A 68 10.80 -13.45 -2.81
C SER A 68 10.62 -13.58 -1.30
N VAL A 69 10.32 -12.49 -0.57
CA VAL A 69 9.98 -12.51 0.85
C VAL A 69 8.65 -13.22 1.08
N LEU A 70 7.65 -12.99 0.21
CA LEU A 70 6.34 -13.64 0.30
C LEU A 70 6.43 -15.13 -0.04
N ASP A 71 7.24 -15.48 -1.04
CA ASP A 71 7.52 -16.87 -1.41
C ASP A 71 8.22 -17.63 -0.28
N ASP A 72 9.23 -17.00 0.35
CA ASP A 72 9.99 -17.57 1.45
C ASP A 72 9.10 -17.77 2.70
N PHE A 73 8.21 -16.82 3.00
CA PHE A 73 7.19 -16.96 4.03
C PHE A 73 6.29 -18.17 3.77
N SER A 74 5.78 -18.29 2.56
CA SER A 74 4.89 -19.38 2.17
C SER A 74 5.59 -20.74 2.28
N LYS A 75 6.85 -20.85 1.85
CA LYS A 75 7.67 -22.06 2.00
C LYS A 75 7.95 -22.39 3.46
N LYS A 76 8.24 -21.38 4.29
CA LYS A 76 8.59 -21.55 5.71
C LYS A 76 7.39 -21.98 6.56
N THR A 77 6.20 -21.46 6.27
CA THR A 77 5.02 -21.60 7.14
C THR A 77 3.92 -22.49 6.58
N GLY A 78 3.93 -22.77 5.29
CA GLY A 78 2.81 -23.44 4.60
C GLY A 78 1.59 -22.54 4.43
N ILE A 79 1.68 -21.21 4.71
CA ILE A 79 0.61 -20.23 4.52
C ILE A 79 0.74 -19.64 3.12
N ALA A 80 -0.30 -19.78 2.31
CA ALA A 80 -0.35 -19.11 1.00
C ALA A 80 -0.60 -17.60 1.18
N VAL A 81 0.17 -16.77 0.49
CA VAL A 81 -0.05 -15.32 0.48
C VAL A 81 -0.84 -14.94 -0.76
N ARG A 82 -1.96 -14.24 -0.57
CA ARG A 82 -2.67 -13.51 -1.63
C ARG A 82 -2.35 -12.04 -1.45
N TYR A 83 -1.81 -11.44 -2.50
CA TYR A 83 -1.26 -10.10 -2.42
C TYR A 83 -1.89 -9.21 -3.48
N ASP A 84 -2.62 -8.20 -3.03
CA ASP A 84 -3.23 -7.16 -3.86
C ASP A 84 -2.58 -5.81 -3.54
N THR A 85 -2.63 -4.89 -4.50
CA THR A 85 -2.00 -3.58 -4.36
C THR A 85 -2.98 -2.43 -4.52
N PHE A 86 -2.65 -1.30 -3.88
CA PHE A 86 -3.28 -0.01 -4.09
C PHE A 86 -2.21 1.06 -4.34
N ASP A 87 -2.63 2.25 -4.78
CA ASP A 87 -1.77 3.37 -5.14
C ASP A 87 -2.12 4.68 -4.41
N SER A 88 -3.15 4.66 -3.57
CA SER A 88 -3.52 5.81 -2.74
C SER A 88 -4.13 5.39 -1.40
N SER A 89 -3.86 6.17 -0.36
CA SER A 89 -4.47 5.98 0.97
C SER A 89 -6.00 6.08 0.92
N ASP A 90 -6.55 6.96 0.07
CA ASP A 90 -8.01 7.09 -0.10
C ASP A 90 -8.64 5.79 -0.64
N THR A 91 -7.94 5.09 -1.55
CA THR A 91 -8.40 3.78 -2.07
C THR A 91 -8.43 2.74 -0.96
N LEU A 92 -7.39 2.67 -0.12
CA LEU A 92 -7.35 1.79 1.04
C LEU A 92 -8.47 2.12 2.04
N GLU A 93 -8.58 3.40 2.47
CA GLU A 93 -9.60 3.85 3.43
C GLU A 93 -11.01 3.55 2.93
N ALA A 94 -11.33 3.87 1.67
CA ALA A 94 -12.63 3.57 1.08
C ALA A 94 -12.96 2.07 1.11
N LYS A 95 -11.96 1.21 0.82
CA LYS A 95 -12.11 -0.25 0.85
C LYS A 95 -12.39 -0.74 2.27
N LEU A 96 -11.68 -0.21 3.27
CA LEU A 96 -11.84 -0.61 4.67
C LEU A 96 -13.15 -0.11 5.28
N LEU A 97 -13.55 1.14 4.99
CA LEU A 97 -14.80 1.74 5.46
C LEU A 97 -16.05 1.05 4.89
N ALA A 98 -15.96 0.44 3.70
CA ALA A 98 -17.03 -0.36 3.14
C ALA A 98 -17.32 -1.64 3.95
N GLY A 99 -16.37 -2.07 4.78
CA GLY A 99 -16.44 -3.31 5.57
C GLY A 99 -16.31 -4.58 4.74
N GLN A 100 -16.07 -5.69 5.41
CA GLN A 100 -15.84 -7.00 4.77
C GLN A 100 -14.81 -6.92 3.65
N SER A 101 -13.68 -6.24 3.95
CA SER A 101 -12.63 -6.00 2.98
C SER A 101 -12.04 -7.31 2.43
N GLY A 102 -12.05 -8.38 3.24
CA GLY A 102 -11.48 -9.68 2.94
C GLY A 102 -9.98 -9.75 3.14
N TYR A 103 -9.34 -8.66 3.56
CA TYR A 103 -7.92 -8.60 3.85
C TYR A 103 -7.60 -8.90 5.30
N ASP A 104 -6.43 -9.49 5.53
CA ASP A 104 -5.92 -9.87 6.83
C ASP A 104 -4.82 -8.92 7.32
N VAL A 105 -3.97 -8.45 6.41
CA VAL A 105 -2.95 -7.44 6.67
C VAL A 105 -3.12 -6.29 5.67
N VAL A 106 -3.13 -5.08 6.17
CA VAL A 106 -3.18 -3.86 5.37
C VAL A 106 -2.09 -2.88 5.81
N VAL A 107 -1.73 -1.93 4.92
CA VAL A 107 -0.58 -1.06 5.16
C VAL A 107 -0.98 0.42 5.09
N PRO A 108 -1.69 0.95 6.11
CA PRO A 108 -2.07 2.36 6.16
C PRO A 108 -0.89 3.27 6.53
N THR A 109 -0.87 4.47 5.94
CA THR A 109 0.01 5.56 6.36
C THR A 109 -0.47 6.16 7.69
N GLY A 110 0.45 6.68 8.51
CA GLY A 110 0.20 7.02 9.91
C GLY A 110 -1.02 7.90 10.17
N TYR A 111 -1.22 8.99 9.41
CA TYR A 111 -2.38 9.88 9.60
C TYR A 111 -3.72 9.24 9.17
N PHE A 112 -3.73 8.32 8.19
CA PHE A 112 -4.89 7.47 7.88
C PHE A 112 -5.12 6.44 8.99
N LEU A 113 -4.05 5.77 9.45
CA LEU A 113 -4.12 4.83 10.57
C LEU A 113 -4.83 5.45 11.79
N ALA A 114 -4.49 6.69 12.15
CA ALA A 114 -5.14 7.39 13.28
C ALA A 114 -6.65 7.53 13.09
N ARG A 115 -7.11 7.92 11.88
CA ARG A 115 -8.53 8.07 11.56
C ARG A 115 -9.25 6.72 11.56
N GLU A 116 -8.63 5.72 11.00
CA GLU A 116 -9.17 4.36 10.87
C GLU A 116 -9.25 3.66 12.24
N ILE A 117 -8.29 3.90 13.15
CA ILE A 117 -8.37 3.48 14.56
C ILE A 117 -9.58 4.14 15.23
N ALA A 118 -9.75 5.46 15.07
CA ALA A 118 -10.88 6.19 15.64
C ALA A 118 -12.23 5.71 15.08
N ALA A 119 -12.27 5.25 13.82
CA ALA A 119 -13.44 4.64 13.18
C ALA A 119 -13.68 3.18 13.60
N GLY A 120 -12.77 2.56 14.39
CA GLY A 120 -12.89 1.17 14.85
C GLY A 120 -12.65 0.13 13.76
N ILE A 121 -11.87 0.47 12.75
CA ILE A 121 -11.55 -0.39 11.58
C ILE A 121 -10.59 -1.52 11.97
N PHE A 122 -9.64 -1.27 12.86
CA PHE A 122 -8.61 -2.23 13.22
C PHE A 122 -8.89 -2.96 14.52
N GLN A 123 -8.37 -4.16 14.65
CA GLN A 123 -8.23 -4.86 15.91
C GLN A 123 -6.88 -4.58 16.56
N LYS A 124 -6.80 -4.68 17.90
CA LYS A 124 -5.52 -4.59 18.58
C LYS A 124 -4.65 -5.79 18.24
N LEU A 125 -3.36 -5.52 18.03
CA LEU A 125 -2.39 -6.57 17.81
C LEU A 125 -2.16 -7.39 19.10
N ASP A 126 -2.15 -8.70 18.95
CA ASP A 126 -1.70 -9.61 20.02
C ASP A 126 -0.15 -9.63 20.04
N LYS A 127 0.42 -8.76 20.86
CA LYS A 127 1.89 -8.61 20.95
C LYS A 127 2.58 -9.88 21.43
N SER A 128 1.88 -10.82 22.08
CA SER A 128 2.47 -12.10 22.48
C SER A 128 2.84 -13.00 21.29
N LYS A 129 2.22 -12.74 20.12
CA LYS A 129 2.51 -13.42 18.86
C LYS A 129 3.59 -12.73 18.02
N LEU A 130 4.06 -11.56 18.45
CA LEU A 130 5.02 -10.73 17.74
C LEU A 130 6.37 -10.71 18.44
N SER A 131 7.01 -11.88 18.54
CA SER A 131 8.31 -12.03 19.23
C SER A 131 9.42 -11.17 18.61
N ASN A 132 9.33 -10.88 17.31
CA ASN A 132 10.30 -10.06 16.59
C ASN A 132 10.09 -8.55 16.78
N LEU A 133 9.04 -8.12 17.49
CA LEU A 133 8.82 -6.71 17.83
C LEU A 133 9.96 -6.11 18.66
N VAL A 134 10.77 -6.94 19.31
CA VAL A 134 12.00 -6.54 20.02
C VAL A 134 13.03 -5.85 19.12
N ASN A 135 12.97 -6.09 17.80
CA ASN A 135 13.85 -5.48 16.80
C ASN A 135 13.43 -4.05 16.43
N ALA A 136 12.18 -3.67 16.73
CA ALA A 136 11.64 -2.36 16.36
C ALA A 136 12.54 -1.22 16.89
N TRP A 137 12.72 -0.20 16.05
CA TRP A 137 13.54 0.96 16.37
C TRP A 137 12.74 1.92 17.29
N PRO A 138 13.21 2.17 18.54
CA PRO A 138 12.48 3.00 19.50
C PRO A 138 12.18 4.41 18.99
N GLU A 139 13.11 5.02 18.22
CA GLU A 139 12.92 6.35 17.66
C GLU A 139 11.69 6.39 16.74
N ILE A 140 11.55 5.41 15.86
CA ILE A 140 10.42 5.31 14.94
C ILE A 140 9.15 4.94 15.69
N THR A 141 9.22 3.96 16.59
CA THR A 141 8.08 3.53 17.42
C THR A 141 7.51 4.67 18.27
N ASN A 142 8.38 5.53 18.81
CA ASN A 142 7.95 6.69 19.60
C ASN A 142 7.23 7.75 18.72
N ARG A 143 7.68 7.95 17.49
CA ARG A 143 7.01 8.85 16.54
C ARG A 143 5.65 8.31 16.09
N LEU A 144 5.57 6.99 15.88
CA LEU A 144 4.32 6.32 15.52
C LEU A 144 3.24 6.45 16.61
N ALA A 145 3.64 6.58 17.88
CA ALA A 145 2.71 6.77 18.99
C ALA A 145 1.81 8.03 18.86
N ALA A 146 2.17 8.99 18.00
CA ALA A 146 1.32 10.12 17.65
C ALA A 146 0.04 9.69 16.90
N TYR A 147 0.09 8.57 16.17
CA TYR A 147 -1.01 8.02 15.39
C TYR A 147 -1.73 6.86 16.10
N ASP A 148 -0.97 6.05 16.83
CA ASP A 148 -1.44 4.89 17.59
C ASP A 148 -0.90 4.95 19.03
N PRO A 149 -1.56 5.66 19.97
CA PRO A 149 -1.11 5.79 21.33
C PRO A 149 -0.89 4.44 22.01
N GLY A 150 0.39 4.17 22.38
CA GLY A 150 0.84 2.90 22.94
C GLY A 150 1.09 1.82 21.88
N ASN A 151 1.08 2.16 20.60
CA ASN A 151 1.34 1.24 19.48
C ASN A 151 0.55 -0.07 19.62
N GLN A 152 -0.78 0.05 19.77
CA GLN A 152 -1.66 -1.07 20.08
C GLN A 152 -2.22 -1.76 18.83
N TYR A 153 -2.37 -1.03 17.73
CA TYR A 153 -3.09 -1.46 16.54
C TYR A 153 -2.17 -1.76 15.36
N ALA A 154 -0.95 -1.18 15.37
CA ALA A 154 -0.05 -1.30 14.25
C ALA A 154 1.42 -1.42 14.69
N VAL A 155 2.26 -1.89 13.76
CA VAL A 155 3.71 -1.81 13.83
C VAL A 155 4.24 -1.15 12.57
N ASN A 156 5.31 -0.34 12.68
CA ASN A 156 5.89 0.28 11.51
C ASN A 156 6.46 -0.79 10.55
N TYR A 157 6.15 -0.63 9.27
CA TYR A 157 6.68 -1.45 8.18
C TYR A 157 7.85 -0.74 7.51
N MET A 158 7.55 0.41 6.92
CA MET A 158 8.51 1.27 6.24
C MET A 158 8.25 2.72 6.62
N TRP A 159 9.24 3.58 6.43
CA TRP A 159 9.11 5.02 6.56
C TRP A 159 9.99 5.73 5.53
N GLY A 160 9.66 6.97 5.25
CA GLY A 160 10.38 7.77 4.27
C GLY A 160 9.95 9.22 4.27
N THR A 161 10.43 9.94 3.27
CA THR A 161 10.17 11.36 3.10
C THR A 161 9.53 11.63 1.74
N THR A 162 8.75 12.71 1.68
CA THR A 162 8.25 13.27 0.42
C THR A 162 9.19 14.40 -0.02
N GLY A 163 9.66 14.37 -1.26
CA GLY A 163 10.64 15.34 -1.74
C GLY A 163 10.68 15.46 -3.26
N ILE A 164 11.82 15.87 -3.78
CA ILE A 164 12.05 16.20 -5.20
C ILE A 164 12.88 15.12 -5.88
N GLY A 165 12.30 14.42 -6.86
CA GLY A 165 13.00 13.50 -7.75
C GLY A 165 13.22 14.14 -9.12
N TYR A 166 14.42 14.02 -9.69
CA TYR A 166 14.72 14.68 -10.96
C TYR A 166 15.78 13.97 -11.80
N SER A 167 15.71 14.21 -13.12
CA SER A 167 16.79 13.87 -14.06
C SER A 167 17.92 14.88 -13.94
N VAL A 168 19.11 14.45 -13.48
CA VAL A 168 20.28 15.28 -13.31
C VAL A 168 20.67 15.97 -14.61
N LYS A 169 20.69 15.23 -15.71
CA LYS A 169 20.99 15.75 -17.04
C LYS A 169 20.05 16.87 -17.48
N ASP A 170 18.75 16.71 -17.25
CA ASP A 170 17.78 17.73 -17.64
C ASP A 170 17.84 18.98 -16.77
N VAL A 171 18.03 18.80 -15.46
CA VAL A 171 18.27 19.92 -14.54
C VAL A 171 19.50 20.71 -14.97
N HIS A 172 20.62 20.05 -15.23
CA HIS A 172 21.83 20.70 -15.72
C HIS A 172 21.63 21.41 -17.07
N ARG A 173 20.89 20.81 -17.99
CA ARG A 173 20.55 21.41 -19.28
C ARG A 173 19.70 22.68 -19.14
N ILE A 174 18.77 22.70 -18.18
CA ILE A 174 17.79 23.77 -18.00
C ILE A 174 18.32 24.88 -17.11
N LEU A 175 19.04 24.53 -16.03
CA LEU A 175 19.48 25.47 -14.99
C LEU A 175 20.97 25.76 -15.02
N GLY A 176 21.77 24.92 -15.70
CA GLY A 176 23.24 25.00 -15.74
C GLY A 176 23.92 23.84 -14.99
N PRO A 177 25.19 23.54 -15.31
CA PRO A 177 25.87 22.31 -14.92
C PRO A 177 26.15 22.15 -13.42
N ALA A 178 26.01 23.21 -12.63
CA ALA A 178 26.20 23.18 -11.17
C ALA A 178 24.87 23.25 -10.40
N ALA A 179 23.72 23.19 -11.11
CA ALA A 179 22.42 23.31 -10.48
C ALA A 179 22.02 22.01 -9.77
N ALA A 180 21.46 22.16 -8.59
CA ALA A 180 20.73 21.12 -7.86
C ALA A 180 19.35 21.67 -7.48
N LEU A 181 18.37 20.79 -7.28
CA LEU A 181 17.05 21.14 -6.78
C LEU A 181 17.01 20.77 -5.30
N ASP A 182 17.01 21.76 -4.41
CA ASP A 182 17.10 21.53 -2.97
C ASP A 182 16.11 22.35 -2.14
N SER A 183 15.14 22.96 -2.81
CA SER A 183 14.14 23.83 -2.19
C SER A 183 12.75 23.58 -2.76
N TRP A 184 11.71 23.68 -1.93
CA TRP A 184 10.33 23.71 -2.38
C TRP A 184 10.03 24.84 -3.37
N ASP A 185 10.83 25.92 -3.34
CA ASP A 185 10.72 27.01 -4.32
C ASP A 185 10.97 26.53 -5.76
N ASP A 186 11.72 25.44 -5.96
CA ASP A 186 11.96 24.87 -7.28
C ASP A 186 10.69 24.25 -7.90
N LEU A 187 9.76 23.79 -7.05
CA LEU A 187 8.49 23.19 -7.47
C LEU A 187 7.29 24.15 -7.36
N PHE A 188 7.24 24.99 -6.32
CA PHE A 188 6.04 25.78 -6.04
C PHE A 188 6.13 27.23 -6.52
N ASN A 189 7.29 27.66 -7.02
CA ASN A 189 7.45 28.94 -7.69
C ASN A 189 7.11 28.81 -9.18
N PRO A 190 6.08 29.51 -9.70
CA PRO A 190 5.68 29.41 -11.11
C PRO A 190 6.80 29.75 -12.10
N ASP A 191 7.69 30.68 -11.74
CA ASP A 191 8.81 31.10 -12.62
C ASP A 191 9.90 30.05 -12.72
N LYS A 192 10.04 29.19 -11.73
CA LYS A 192 11.00 28.07 -11.71
C LYS A 192 10.41 26.83 -12.39
N ILE A 193 9.26 26.33 -11.91
CA ILE A 193 8.68 25.08 -12.40
C ILE A 193 8.32 25.14 -13.91
N LYS A 194 7.91 26.31 -14.42
CA LYS A 194 7.59 26.47 -15.86
C LYS A 194 8.74 26.09 -16.79
N ARG A 195 9.98 26.17 -16.30
CA ARG A 195 11.18 25.81 -17.08
C ARG A 195 11.26 24.30 -17.37
N PHE A 196 10.59 23.48 -16.57
CA PHE A 196 10.53 22.02 -16.68
C PHE A 196 9.28 21.50 -17.41
N LYS A 197 8.37 22.40 -17.82
CA LYS A 197 7.09 22.02 -18.45
C LYS A 197 7.27 21.08 -19.65
N ASP A 198 8.24 21.36 -20.51
CA ASP A 198 8.43 20.62 -21.76
C ASP A 198 9.02 19.23 -21.54
N CYS A 199 9.93 19.07 -20.56
CA CYS A 199 10.47 17.75 -20.21
C CYS A 199 9.52 16.94 -19.30
N GLY A 200 8.53 17.58 -18.70
CA GLY A 200 7.46 16.95 -17.95
C GLY A 200 7.67 16.94 -16.45
N VAL A 201 6.58 17.27 -15.74
CA VAL A 201 6.52 17.32 -14.28
C VAL A 201 5.34 16.47 -13.79
N HIS A 202 5.59 15.52 -12.91
CA HIS A 202 4.56 14.76 -12.23
C HIS A 202 4.53 15.09 -10.73
N PHE A 203 3.34 15.12 -10.17
CA PHE A 203 3.13 15.27 -8.73
C PHE A 203 2.34 14.07 -8.21
N LEU A 204 2.49 13.77 -6.93
CA LEU A 204 1.65 12.82 -6.23
C LEU A 204 0.17 13.24 -6.35
N ASP A 205 -0.74 12.30 -6.44
CA ASP A 205 -2.17 12.54 -6.26
C ASP A 205 -2.55 12.35 -4.78
N SER A 206 -1.98 13.19 -3.93
CA SER A 206 -2.17 13.16 -2.48
C SER A 206 -2.20 14.59 -1.93
N SER A 207 -3.39 15.03 -1.51
CA SER A 207 -3.54 16.32 -0.83
C SER A 207 -2.79 16.37 0.48
N ASP A 208 -2.74 15.23 1.18
CA ASP A 208 -2.15 15.10 2.52
C ASP A 208 -0.61 15.16 2.50
N ASP A 209 0.03 14.90 1.35
CA ASP A 209 1.47 15.11 1.16
C ASP A 209 1.79 16.50 0.62
N ILE A 210 0.99 16.96 -0.34
CA ILE A 210 1.31 18.18 -1.10
C ILE A 210 0.93 19.44 -0.34
N MET A 211 -0.25 19.49 0.30
CA MET A 211 -0.69 20.69 1.03
C MET A 211 0.27 21.05 2.18
N PRO A 212 0.74 20.10 3.04
CA PRO A 212 1.74 20.38 4.05
C PRO A 212 3.08 20.87 3.46
N SER A 213 3.51 20.33 2.32
CA SER A 213 4.73 20.77 1.64
C SER A 213 4.62 22.20 1.14
N VAL A 214 3.45 22.59 0.60
CA VAL A 214 3.19 23.98 0.19
C VAL A 214 3.07 24.92 1.38
N LEU A 215 2.42 24.50 2.46
CA LEU A 215 2.37 25.28 3.70
C LEU A 215 3.77 25.55 4.22
N ARG A 216 4.66 24.53 4.20
CA ARG A 216 6.05 24.67 4.58
C ARG A 216 6.82 25.65 3.68
N TYR A 217 6.60 25.56 2.36
CA TYR A 217 7.13 26.53 1.38
C TYR A 217 6.69 27.97 1.68
N LEU A 218 5.45 28.16 2.10
CA LEU A 218 4.89 29.46 2.46
C LEU A 218 5.29 29.94 3.88
N HIS A 219 6.21 29.22 4.56
CA HIS A 219 6.62 29.46 5.94
C HIS A 219 5.44 29.45 6.95
N LEU A 220 4.44 28.60 6.68
CA LEU A 220 3.30 28.34 7.55
C LEU A 220 3.51 27.00 8.28
N ASP A 221 2.67 26.76 9.31
CA ASP A 221 2.63 25.46 9.96
C ASP A 221 2.14 24.41 8.96
N PRO A 222 2.93 23.35 8.65
CA PRO A 222 2.53 22.30 7.72
C PRO A 222 1.28 21.53 8.17
N ASN A 223 0.94 21.58 9.46
CA ASN A 223 -0.26 20.98 10.05
C ASN A 223 -1.39 22.00 10.33
N SER A 224 -1.34 23.18 9.69
CA SER A 224 -2.35 24.21 9.91
C SER A 224 -3.74 23.72 9.53
N SER A 225 -4.70 23.89 10.44
CA SER A 225 -6.13 23.72 10.21
C SER A 225 -6.86 25.05 9.93
N ASN A 226 -6.11 26.17 9.85
CA ASN A 226 -6.67 27.49 9.55
C ASN A 226 -7.12 27.57 8.09
N PRO A 227 -8.42 27.83 7.81
CA PRO A 227 -8.91 27.92 6.43
C PRO A 227 -8.13 28.90 5.54
N ALA A 228 -7.69 30.05 6.09
CA ALA A 228 -6.94 31.02 5.31
C ALA A 228 -5.57 30.53 4.88
N ASP A 229 -4.88 29.72 5.70
CA ASP A 229 -3.60 29.12 5.34
C ASP A 229 -3.78 28.05 4.27
N LEU A 230 -4.82 27.20 4.41
CA LEU A 230 -5.15 26.17 3.43
C LEU A 230 -5.55 26.76 2.08
N GLU A 231 -6.30 27.89 2.06
CA GLU A 231 -6.63 28.61 0.83
C GLU A 231 -5.37 29.20 0.17
N ARG A 232 -4.47 29.80 0.96
CA ARG A 232 -3.17 30.30 0.43
C ARG A 232 -2.34 29.18 -0.21
N ALA A 233 -2.32 28.00 0.39
CA ALA A 233 -1.63 26.85 -0.17
C ALA A 233 -2.29 26.38 -1.48
N ALA A 234 -3.62 26.30 -1.54
CA ALA A 234 -4.36 25.96 -2.76
C ALA A 234 -4.15 26.99 -3.87
N ASP A 235 -4.10 28.28 -3.55
CA ASP A 235 -3.83 29.35 -4.51
C ASP A 235 -2.40 29.27 -5.08
N ALA A 236 -1.41 28.90 -4.25
CA ALA A 236 -0.04 28.66 -4.71
C ALA A 236 0.00 27.47 -5.69
N LEU A 237 -0.66 26.37 -5.36
CA LEU A 237 -0.80 25.20 -6.23
C LEU A 237 -1.51 25.52 -7.55
N THR A 238 -2.57 26.32 -7.52
CA THR A 238 -3.31 26.74 -8.71
C THR A 238 -2.41 27.49 -9.69
N LYS A 239 -1.45 28.30 -9.19
CA LYS A 239 -0.50 29.03 -10.05
C LYS A 239 0.47 28.10 -10.79
N ILE A 240 0.84 26.98 -10.18
CA ILE A 240 1.79 26.01 -10.77
C ILE A 240 1.08 24.89 -11.54
N ARG A 241 -0.22 24.70 -11.33
CA ARG A 241 -1.02 23.64 -11.96
C ARG A 241 -0.81 23.51 -13.48
N PRO A 242 -0.72 24.60 -14.28
CA PRO A 242 -0.52 24.52 -15.74
C PRO A 242 0.80 23.88 -16.16
N TYR A 243 1.75 23.75 -15.25
CA TYR A 243 3.08 23.18 -15.49
C TYR A 243 3.18 21.72 -15.04
N VAL A 244 2.21 21.22 -14.27
CA VAL A 244 2.15 19.83 -13.82
C VAL A 244 1.40 19.02 -14.89
N ARG A 245 2.10 18.08 -15.52
CA ARG A 245 1.56 17.22 -16.58
C ARG A 245 0.55 16.22 -16.04
N LYS A 246 0.85 15.61 -14.88
CA LYS A 246 0.03 14.56 -14.28
C LYS A 246 0.11 14.56 -12.75
N PHE A 247 -1.00 14.18 -12.12
CA PHE A 247 -1.07 13.80 -10.71
C PHE A 247 -1.27 12.28 -10.65
N HIS A 248 -0.31 11.56 -10.06
CA HIS A 248 -0.38 10.12 -9.86
C HIS A 248 0.69 9.66 -8.87
N SER A 249 0.33 8.79 -7.91
CA SER A 249 1.22 8.45 -6.80
C SER A 249 2.17 7.26 -7.07
N SER A 250 2.16 6.65 -8.26
CA SER A 250 3.08 5.56 -8.60
C SER A 250 3.69 5.64 -10.02
N GLU A 251 2.98 6.15 -11.03
CA GLU A 251 3.45 6.15 -12.43
C GLU A 251 4.75 6.95 -12.65
N TYR A 252 5.03 7.97 -11.82
CA TYR A 252 6.23 8.78 -11.93
C TYR A 252 7.53 7.98 -11.80
N ILE A 253 7.50 6.80 -11.13
CA ILE A 253 8.65 5.90 -10.98
C ILE A 253 9.17 5.48 -12.36
N ASN A 254 8.30 4.91 -13.18
CA ASN A 254 8.65 4.49 -14.53
C ASN A 254 8.89 5.68 -15.47
N ALA A 255 8.09 6.74 -15.34
CA ALA A 255 8.24 7.93 -16.16
C ALA A 255 9.61 8.62 -15.98
N LEU A 256 10.14 8.68 -14.76
CA LEU A 256 11.52 9.13 -14.49
C LEU A 256 12.54 8.15 -15.05
N ALA A 257 12.37 6.83 -14.78
CA ALA A 257 13.33 5.80 -15.20
C ALA A 257 13.50 5.72 -16.71
N THR A 258 12.46 6.05 -17.47
CA THR A 258 12.46 6.06 -18.94
C THR A 258 12.75 7.43 -19.56
N GLY A 259 12.84 8.50 -18.74
CA GLY A 259 13.04 9.86 -19.23
C GLY A 259 11.81 10.49 -19.88
N GLU A 260 10.62 9.93 -19.66
CA GLU A 260 9.35 10.54 -20.08
C GLU A 260 9.07 11.84 -19.34
N ILE A 261 9.54 11.93 -18.10
CA ILE A 261 9.52 13.15 -17.29
C ILE A 261 10.90 13.42 -16.71
N CYS A 262 11.15 14.68 -16.35
CA CYS A 262 12.41 15.10 -15.77
C CYS A 262 12.31 15.55 -14.31
N LEU A 263 11.09 15.73 -13.80
CA LEU A 263 10.86 16.28 -12.47
C LEU A 263 9.62 15.64 -11.84
N ALA A 264 9.74 15.26 -10.57
CA ALA A 264 8.64 14.70 -9.80
C ALA A 264 8.64 15.22 -8.36
N LEU A 265 7.45 15.48 -7.81
CA LEU A 265 7.23 15.48 -6.38
C LEU A 265 6.82 14.06 -6.02
N GLY A 266 7.66 13.36 -5.24
CA GLY A 266 7.50 11.93 -5.02
C GLY A 266 8.11 11.44 -3.70
N TYR A 267 7.98 10.14 -3.47
CA TYR A 267 8.47 9.47 -2.26
C TYR A 267 9.93 9.04 -2.44
N SER A 268 10.73 9.12 -1.35
CA SER A 268 12.17 8.87 -1.37
C SER A 268 12.56 7.54 -2.00
N GLY A 269 12.02 6.42 -1.53
CA GLY A 269 12.36 5.09 -2.04
C GLY A 269 11.88 4.84 -3.46
N ASP A 270 10.75 5.41 -3.87
CA ASP A 270 10.25 5.33 -5.25
C ASP A 270 11.20 5.98 -6.24
N ILE A 271 11.76 7.15 -5.88
CA ILE A 271 12.76 7.81 -6.72
C ILE A 271 14.05 6.97 -6.78
N LYS A 272 14.43 6.33 -5.66
CA LYS A 272 15.56 5.37 -5.66
C LYS A 272 15.27 4.13 -6.48
N GLN A 273 14.03 3.65 -6.52
CA GLN A 273 13.62 2.57 -7.42
C GLN A 273 13.68 3.01 -8.89
N ALA A 274 13.23 4.23 -9.20
CA ALA A 274 13.39 4.79 -10.56
C ALA A 274 14.87 4.84 -10.97
N GLN A 275 15.77 5.26 -10.07
CA GLN A 275 17.21 5.25 -10.26
C GLN A 275 17.75 3.84 -10.57
N LYS A 276 17.33 2.83 -9.76
CA LYS A 276 17.70 1.42 -10.00
C LYS A 276 17.18 0.90 -11.36
N ARG A 277 15.92 1.19 -11.70
CA ARG A 277 15.31 0.79 -12.98
C ARG A 277 16.05 1.41 -14.17
N ALA A 278 16.40 2.69 -14.10
CA ALA A 278 17.15 3.37 -15.15
C ALA A 278 18.55 2.75 -15.33
N ALA A 279 19.25 2.44 -14.24
CA ALA A 279 20.54 1.77 -14.28
C ALA A 279 20.47 0.35 -14.86
N GLN A 280 19.50 -0.45 -14.45
CA GLN A 280 19.26 -1.81 -14.95
C GLN A 280 18.92 -1.84 -16.45
N ALA A 281 18.15 -0.86 -16.91
CA ALA A 281 17.80 -0.69 -18.31
C ALA A 281 18.94 -0.11 -19.16
N HIS A 282 20.07 0.27 -18.55
CA HIS A 282 21.16 0.99 -19.22
C HIS A 282 20.69 2.21 -20.03
N SER A 283 19.65 2.91 -19.51
CA SER A 283 19.02 4.01 -20.22
C SER A 283 19.90 5.27 -20.33
N GLY A 284 20.98 5.36 -19.57
CA GLY A 284 21.83 6.54 -19.49
C GLY A 284 21.17 7.72 -18.78
N ILE A 285 20.05 7.50 -18.09
CA ILE A 285 19.33 8.51 -17.31
C ILE A 285 19.84 8.46 -15.88
N GLU A 286 20.43 9.54 -15.43
CA GLU A 286 20.83 9.75 -14.05
C GLU A 286 19.70 10.48 -13.32
N ILE A 287 19.21 9.86 -12.23
CA ILE A 287 18.11 10.38 -11.42
C ILE A 287 18.67 10.68 -10.04
N ASP A 288 18.21 11.77 -9.43
CA ASP A 288 18.53 12.07 -8.05
C ASP A 288 17.28 12.43 -7.24
N TYR A 289 17.41 12.36 -5.92
CA TYR A 289 16.37 12.71 -4.96
C TYR A 289 16.91 13.66 -3.91
N THR A 290 16.14 14.70 -3.61
CA THR A 290 16.51 15.67 -2.59
C THR A 290 15.39 15.87 -1.58
N ILE A 291 15.77 15.92 -0.29
CA ILE A 291 14.94 16.42 0.79
C ILE A 291 15.13 17.95 0.82
N PRO A 292 14.07 18.74 0.55
CA PRO A 292 14.19 20.20 0.53
C PRO A 292 14.70 20.81 1.84
N ASN A 293 15.51 21.85 1.72
CA ASN A 293 16.19 22.50 2.84
C ASN A 293 15.24 23.10 3.88
N GLU A 294 14.03 23.47 3.50
CA GLU A 294 12.99 23.98 4.38
C GLU A 294 12.41 22.89 5.30
N GLY A 295 12.69 21.63 5.01
CA GLY A 295 12.11 20.45 5.64
C GLY A 295 10.98 19.84 4.82
N ALA A 296 10.71 18.58 5.07
CA ALA A 296 9.83 17.76 4.26
C ALA A 296 8.91 16.87 5.11
N PRO A 297 7.78 16.38 4.58
CA PRO A 297 6.97 15.37 5.26
C PRO A 297 7.78 14.11 5.55
N LEU A 298 7.66 13.62 6.78
CA LEU A 298 8.15 12.32 7.25
C LEU A 298 6.91 11.46 7.54
N TRP A 299 6.75 10.40 6.78
CA TRP A 299 5.61 9.50 6.88
C TRP A 299 6.03 8.11 7.32
N PHE A 300 5.04 7.36 7.84
CA PHE A 300 5.21 6.01 8.37
C PHE A 300 4.08 5.13 7.84
N ASP A 301 4.44 4.06 7.14
CA ASP A 301 3.50 3.04 6.71
C ASP A 301 3.56 1.85 7.68
N ASN A 302 2.40 1.30 7.99
CA ASN A 302 2.26 0.46 9.16
C ASN A 302 1.48 -0.82 8.84
N LEU A 303 1.94 -1.95 9.35
CA LEU A 303 1.21 -3.21 9.26
C LEU A 303 0.10 -3.21 10.32
N ALA A 304 -1.14 -3.31 9.88
CA ALA A 304 -2.33 -3.37 10.72
C ALA A 304 -3.26 -4.51 10.30
N ILE A 305 -4.09 -4.98 11.22
CA ILE A 305 -5.04 -6.07 10.98
C ILE A 305 -6.45 -5.51 11.05
N PRO A 306 -7.25 -5.57 9.96
CA PRO A 306 -8.66 -5.19 10.01
C PRO A 306 -9.44 -5.97 11.08
N LYS A 307 -10.44 -5.33 11.67
CA LYS A 307 -11.25 -5.94 12.73
C LYS A 307 -12.01 -7.19 12.25
N ASP A 308 -12.35 -7.21 10.97
CA ASP A 308 -13.07 -8.28 10.29
C ASP A 308 -12.16 -9.23 9.49
N ALA A 309 -10.85 -9.19 9.73
CA ALA A 309 -9.87 -10.05 9.09
C ALA A 309 -10.23 -11.54 9.27
N PRO A 310 -10.42 -12.30 8.17
CA PRO A 310 -10.82 -13.70 8.25
C PRO A 310 -9.72 -14.61 8.82
N HIS A 311 -8.43 -14.23 8.69
CA HIS A 311 -7.28 -15.06 9.09
C HIS A 311 -6.32 -14.28 9.99
N ALA A 312 -6.83 -13.70 11.10
CA ALA A 312 -6.05 -12.86 12.02
C ALA A 312 -4.83 -13.60 12.64
N GLY A 313 -4.88 -14.93 12.76
CA GLY A 313 -3.75 -15.76 13.22
C GLY A 313 -2.58 -15.71 12.24
N GLU A 314 -2.86 -15.97 10.96
CA GLU A 314 -1.91 -15.94 9.85
C GLU A 314 -1.38 -14.52 9.60
N ALA A 315 -2.22 -13.52 9.83
CA ALA A 315 -1.82 -12.11 9.80
C ALA A 315 -0.72 -11.79 10.81
N HIS A 316 -0.86 -12.26 12.06
CA HIS A 316 0.18 -12.09 13.07
C HIS A 316 1.46 -12.85 12.72
N GLU A 317 1.34 -14.05 12.12
CA GLU A 317 2.53 -14.82 11.68
C GLU A 317 3.27 -14.07 10.57
N LEU A 318 2.56 -13.49 9.59
CA LEU A 318 3.18 -12.70 8.54
C LEU A 318 3.81 -11.42 9.09
N ILE A 319 3.10 -10.68 9.96
CA ILE A 319 3.65 -9.47 10.59
C ILE A 319 4.92 -9.81 11.37
N ASN A 320 4.90 -10.87 12.19
CA ASN A 320 6.06 -11.28 12.94
C ASN A 320 7.24 -11.68 12.05
N TYR A 321 6.97 -12.33 10.91
CA TYR A 321 7.98 -12.69 9.91
C TYR A 321 8.59 -11.44 9.24
N LEU A 322 7.78 -10.46 8.88
CA LEU A 322 8.26 -9.22 8.27
C LEU A 322 9.15 -8.39 9.22
N LEU A 323 9.04 -8.59 10.52
CA LEU A 323 9.90 -8.00 11.58
C LEU A 323 11.16 -8.83 11.86
N GLU A 324 11.45 -9.93 11.15
CA GLU A 324 12.75 -10.60 11.23
C GLU A 324 13.81 -9.69 10.60
N PRO A 325 14.96 -9.41 11.25
CA PRO A 325 15.95 -8.47 10.74
C PRO A 325 16.44 -8.77 9.33
N GLN A 326 16.57 -10.05 8.98
CA GLN A 326 16.98 -10.49 7.65
C GLN A 326 15.89 -10.18 6.60
N VAL A 327 14.63 -10.33 6.99
CA VAL A 327 13.47 -10.08 6.11
C VAL A 327 13.26 -8.59 5.93
N ALA A 328 13.30 -7.82 7.02
CA ALA A 328 13.20 -6.36 6.98
C ALA A 328 14.32 -5.76 6.12
N ALA A 329 15.57 -6.21 6.31
CA ALA A 329 16.71 -5.75 5.50
C ALA A 329 16.55 -6.14 4.03
N LYS A 330 16.09 -7.37 3.71
CA LYS A 330 15.85 -7.82 2.34
C LYS A 330 14.82 -6.93 1.64
N ASN A 331 13.72 -6.59 2.32
CA ASN A 331 12.73 -5.65 1.80
C ASN A 331 13.35 -4.27 1.58
N THR A 332 14.05 -3.70 2.56
CA THR A 332 14.73 -2.40 2.41
C THR A 332 15.70 -2.38 1.22
N ASN A 333 16.50 -3.43 1.05
CA ASN A 333 17.45 -3.53 -0.07
C ASN A 333 16.73 -3.57 -1.44
N PHE A 334 15.53 -4.13 -1.49
CA PHE A 334 14.72 -4.18 -2.70
C PHE A 334 14.01 -2.84 -2.97
N VAL A 335 13.21 -2.35 -2.01
CA VAL A 335 12.33 -1.19 -2.20
C VAL A 335 13.03 0.16 -1.96
N SER A 336 14.21 0.17 -1.32
CA SER A 336 14.99 1.37 -1.00
C SER A 336 14.31 2.34 -0.02
N TYR A 337 13.44 1.83 0.83
CA TYR A 337 12.90 2.55 1.99
C TYR A 337 13.53 2.07 3.29
N ALA A 338 13.65 2.96 4.26
CA ALA A 338 14.01 2.58 5.61
C ALA A 338 12.85 1.80 6.25
N ASN A 339 13.16 0.72 6.98
CA ASN A 339 12.19 -0.10 7.69
C ASN A 339 12.03 0.31 9.16
N GLY A 340 11.07 -0.29 9.86
CA GLY A 340 10.76 0.00 11.25
C GLY A 340 11.73 -0.59 12.28
N ASP A 341 12.69 -1.42 11.86
CA ASP A 341 13.70 -2.00 12.73
C ASP A 341 14.92 -1.10 12.87
N ARG A 342 15.73 -1.37 13.90
CA ARG A 342 17.02 -0.68 14.04
C ARG A 342 17.88 -0.91 12.81
N PRO A 343 18.55 0.14 12.28
CA PRO A 343 19.50 0.00 11.17
C PRO A 343 20.51 -1.12 11.46
N SER A 344 20.71 -2.00 10.50
CA SER A 344 21.47 -3.24 10.66
C SER A 344 22.46 -3.39 9.50
N PRO A 345 23.63 -4.03 9.72
CA PRO A 345 24.60 -4.31 8.67
C PRO A 345 24.09 -5.31 7.60
N LEU A 346 22.89 -5.86 7.77
CA LEU A 346 22.20 -6.65 6.76
C LEU A 346 21.63 -5.79 5.61
N ILE A 347 21.47 -4.49 5.86
CA ILE A 347 21.06 -3.53 4.84
C ILE A 347 22.29 -3.16 4.02
N ASP A 348 22.14 -3.07 2.70
CA ASP A 348 23.19 -2.68 1.78
C ASP A 348 23.82 -1.36 2.21
N LYS A 349 25.17 -1.33 2.25
CA LYS A 349 25.90 -0.15 2.70
C LYS A 349 25.55 1.11 1.91
N ALA A 350 25.29 0.97 0.60
CA ALA A 350 24.87 2.09 -0.23
C ALA A 350 23.53 2.71 0.20
N ILE A 351 22.65 1.92 0.79
CA ILE A 351 21.35 2.39 1.32
C ILE A 351 21.54 2.97 2.72
N LEU A 352 22.33 2.33 3.59
CA LEU A 352 22.62 2.84 4.94
C LEU A 352 23.33 4.18 4.94
N ASP A 353 24.26 4.38 3.99
CA ASP A 353 25.02 5.61 3.85
C ASP A 353 24.27 6.72 3.10
N ASP A 354 23.15 6.39 2.45
CA ASP A 354 22.33 7.36 1.71
C ASP A 354 21.51 8.23 2.67
N ARG A 355 21.90 9.50 2.79
CA ARG A 355 21.28 10.48 3.69
C ARG A 355 19.87 10.90 3.27
N THR A 356 19.42 10.48 2.12
CA THR A 356 18.04 10.68 1.67
C THR A 356 17.11 9.52 2.08
N ILE A 357 17.68 8.36 2.46
CA ILE A 357 16.95 7.20 3.00
C ILE A 357 17.10 7.16 4.53
N TYR A 358 18.33 7.34 5.04
CA TYR A 358 18.67 7.43 6.46
C TYR A 358 19.25 8.83 6.76
N PRO A 359 18.39 9.86 6.90
CA PRO A 359 18.82 11.23 7.13
C PRO A 359 19.65 11.37 8.41
N ASP A 360 20.60 12.30 8.40
CA ASP A 360 21.33 12.66 9.61
C ASP A 360 20.44 13.47 10.59
N GLU A 361 20.93 13.68 11.80
CA GLU A 361 20.20 14.37 12.87
C GLU A 361 19.76 15.80 12.45
N ALA A 362 20.62 16.51 11.72
CA ALA A 362 20.32 17.87 11.27
C ALA A 362 19.17 17.91 10.26
N THR A 363 19.12 16.95 9.36
CA THR A 363 18.03 16.76 8.40
C THR A 363 16.77 16.28 9.11
N MET A 364 16.89 15.26 9.98
CA MET A 364 15.76 14.74 10.76
C MET A 364 15.06 15.81 11.62
N ALA A 365 15.81 16.79 12.12
CA ALA A 365 15.26 17.91 12.90
C ALA A 365 14.38 18.86 12.08
N LYS A 366 14.53 18.87 10.75
CA LYS A 366 13.72 19.70 9.83
C LYS A 366 12.48 18.95 9.32
N LEU A 367 12.48 17.61 9.41
CA LEU A 367 11.34 16.80 8.97
C LEU A 367 10.16 16.96 9.92
N PHE A 368 8.95 16.91 9.37
CA PHE A 368 7.73 17.03 10.13
C PHE A 368 6.77 15.89 9.81
N THR A 369 6.06 15.42 10.82
CA THR A 369 4.99 14.43 10.66
C THR A 369 3.69 15.14 10.28
N ILE A 370 2.89 14.49 9.44
CA ILE A 370 1.57 14.99 9.02
C ILE A 370 0.57 14.60 10.10
N ALA A 371 -0.16 15.58 10.65
CA ALA A 371 -1.22 15.31 11.61
C ALA A 371 -2.53 14.90 10.91
N ALA A 372 -3.28 14.00 11.53
CA ALA A 372 -4.64 13.71 11.07
C ALA A 372 -5.52 14.94 11.28
N HIS A 373 -6.18 15.40 10.23
CA HIS A 373 -7.14 16.50 10.31
C HIS A 373 -8.47 16.03 10.89
N ASP A 374 -9.19 16.96 11.54
CA ASP A 374 -10.60 16.74 11.86
C ASP A 374 -11.45 16.68 10.57
N LEU A 375 -12.65 16.14 10.66
CA LEU A 375 -13.56 15.97 9.51
C LEU A 375 -13.88 17.28 8.77
N ARG A 376 -13.93 18.42 9.47
CA ARG A 376 -14.21 19.72 8.86
C ARG A 376 -13.03 20.19 8.04
N THR A 377 -11.85 20.12 8.59
CA THR A 377 -10.60 20.49 7.94
C THR A 377 -10.33 19.56 6.74
N GLN A 378 -10.51 18.24 6.90
CA GLN A 378 -10.33 17.28 5.80
C GLN A 378 -11.27 17.57 4.63
N ARG A 379 -12.55 17.87 4.89
CA ARG A 379 -13.50 18.28 3.83
C ARG A 379 -13.06 19.56 3.11
N LEU A 380 -12.48 20.51 3.83
CA LEU A 380 -11.95 21.72 3.21
C LEU A 380 -10.75 21.40 2.33
N VAL A 381 -9.77 20.65 2.82
CA VAL A 381 -8.59 20.21 2.06
C VAL A 381 -9.01 19.47 0.79
N ASN A 382 -9.91 18.49 0.87
CA ASN A 382 -10.37 17.73 -0.28
C ASN A 382 -11.07 18.62 -1.33
N ARG A 383 -11.89 19.59 -0.88
CA ARG A 383 -12.54 20.55 -1.79
C ARG A 383 -11.53 21.45 -2.48
N LEU A 384 -10.55 21.99 -1.75
CA LEU A 384 -9.50 22.84 -2.28
C LEU A 384 -8.62 22.08 -3.26
N TRP A 385 -8.28 20.83 -2.94
CA TRP A 385 -7.52 19.93 -3.79
C TRP A 385 -8.25 19.64 -5.11
N THR A 386 -9.53 19.28 -5.04
CA THR A 386 -10.36 19.03 -6.23
C THR A 386 -10.43 20.29 -7.11
N ARG A 387 -10.75 21.45 -6.52
CA ARG A 387 -10.80 22.74 -7.22
C ARG A 387 -9.49 23.04 -7.95
N MET A 388 -8.36 22.87 -7.29
CA MET A 388 -7.02 23.09 -7.87
C MET A 388 -6.77 22.15 -9.04
N LYS A 389 -7.12 20.85 -8.91
CA LYS A 389 -6.89 19.85 -9.98
C LYS A 389 -7.78 20.09 -11.20
N THR A 390 -9.05 20.41 -11.01
CA THR A 390 -10.05 20.57 -12.09
C THR A 390 -10.05 21.97 -12.70
N GLY A 391 -9.57 22.98 -11.98
CA GLY A 391 -9.60 24.38 -12.40
C GLY A 391 -10.97 25.04 -12.22
N GLU A 392 -11.89 24.45 -11.42
CA GLU A 392 -13.24 24.95 -11.12
C GLU A 392 -13.31 25.81 -9.87
#